data_9622259f705e5d8c55c6d53ba6fe43f8
#
_entry.id   9622259f705e5d8c55c6d53ba6fe43f8
#
_cell.length_a   1.000
_cell.length_b   1.000
_cell.length_c   1.000
_cell.angle_alpha   90.00
_cell.angle_beta   90.00
_cell.angle_gamma   90.00
#
_symmetry.space_group_name_H-M   'P 1'
#
loop_
_entity.id
_entity.type
_entity.pdbx_description
1 polymer ?
#
loop_
_entity_poly.entity_id
_entity_poly.type
_entity_poly.pdbx_seq_one_letter_code
_entity_poly.pdbx_strand_id
1 'polypeptide(L)'
;MQRPLDKQTQPRIRVETEAVFAVLAAVQAKDVTLCNSEVLLYEISRIPDDARRAASLSMLSLSDEFLVVTQAAEALASSFEEQGLDAVDALHLACASLAKVDYFCTCDDKLLSKANAMSGLGCQVITLLNLVVEVSR
;
A
#
# COMPACT_ATOMS: atom_id res chain seq x y z
N MET A 1 -17.69 6.91 5.76
CA MET A 1 -18.89 6.34 6.38
C MET A 1 -18.50 5.45 7.56
N GLN A 2 -19.22 5.58 8.62
CA GLN A 2 -19.02 4.72 9.78
C GLN A 2 -19.67 3.36 9.51
N ARG A 3 -18.89 2.33 9.51
CA ARG A 3 -19.44 0.99 9.41
C ARG A 3 -20.07 0.61 10.74
N PRO A 4 -21.21 -0.10 10.72
CA PRO A 4 -21.74 -0.64 11.95
C PRO A 4 -20.66 -1.48 12.63
N LEU A 5 -20.60 -1.41 13.94
CA LEU A 5 -19.65 -2.20 14.67
C LEU A 5 -20.01 -3.68 14.54
N ASP A 6 -19.24 -4.35 13.73
CA ASP A 6 -19.40 -5.77 13.48
C ASP A 6 -18.40 -6.50 14.36
N LYS A 7 -18.87 -7.48 15.11
CA LYS A 7 -18.01 -8.24 16.01
C LYS A 7 -16.85 -8.91 15.29
N GLN A 8 -17.02 -9.24 14.01
CA GLN A 8 -15.97 -9.86 13.21
C GLN A 8 -14.94 -8.81 12.73
N THR A 9 -15.36 -7.56 12.56
CA THR A 9 -14.50 -6.50 12.04
C THR A 9 -13.52 -5.98 13.10
N GLN A 10 -13.97 -5.85 14.35
CA GLN A 10 -13.13 -5.29 15.40
C GLN A 10 -11.84 -6.05 15.67
N PRO A 11 -11.87 -7.39 15.79
CA PRO A 11 -10.62 -8.14 15.97
C PRO A 11 -9.65 -7.93 14.81
N ARG A 12 -10.15 -7.87 13.57
CA ARG A 12 -9.33 -7.62 12.40
C ARG A 12 -8.66 -6.25 12.48
N ILE A 13 -9.40 -5.21 12.87
CA ILE A 13 -8.88 -3.85 12.99
C ILE A 13 -7.74 -3.82 14.00
N ARG A 14 -7.89 -4.46 15.16
CA ARG A 14 -6.84 -4.50 16.18
C ARG A 14 -5.58 -5.20 15.68
N VAL A 15 -5.74 -6.34 15.05
CA VAL A 15 -4.61 -7.11 14.54
C VAL A 15 -3.88 -6.30 13.47
N GLU A 16 -4.60 -5.64 12.58
CA GLU A 16 -3.98 -4.80 11.56
C GLU A 16 -3.24 -3.60 12.17
N THR A 17 -3.77 -3.02 13.24
CA THR A 17 -3.10 -1.92 13.94
C THR A 17 -1.77 -2.38 14.54
N GLU A 18 -1.75 -3.54 15.19
CA GLU A 18 -0.52 -4.11 15.73
C GLU A 18 0.48 -4.42 14.61
N ALA A 19 -0.02 -4.91 13.47
CA ALA A 19 0.82 -5.19 12.32
C ALA A 19 1.47 -3.91 11.77
N VAL A 20 0.73 -2.80 11.73
CA VAL A 20 1.30 -1.51 11.31
C VAL A 20 2.45 -1.12 12.24
N PHE A 21 2.26 -1.21 13.55
CA PHE A 21 3.33 -0.88 14.49
C PHE A 21 4.56 -1.75 14.31
N ALA A 22 4.36 -3.06 14.05
CA ALA A 22 5.49 -3.97 13.82
C ALA A 22 6.27 -3.58 12.57
N VAL A 23 5.57 -3.23 11.48
CA VAL A 23 6.23 -2.79 10.24
C VAL A 23 6.96 -1.48 10.45
N LEU A 24 6.35 -0.51 11.14
CA LEU A 24 6.99 0.77 11.40
C LEU A 24 8.25 0.60 12.27
N ALA A 25 8.21 -0.32 13.22
CA ALA A 25 9.39 -0.62 14.03
C ALA A 25 10.53 -1.18 13.14
N ALA A 26 10.19 -2.05 12.18
CA ALA A 26 11.18 -2.57 11.25
C ALA A 26 11.74 -1.48 10.34
N VAL A 27 10.93 -0.51 9.93
CA VAL A 27 11.39 0.63 9.15
C VAL A 27 12.36 1.47 9.97
N GLN A 28 12.04 1.76 11.22
CA GLN A 28 12.90 2.54 12.10
C GLN A 28 14.22 1.82 12.39
N ALA A 29 14.19 0.48 12.48
CA ALA A 29 15.38 -0.33 12.69
C ALA A 29 16.21 -0.51 11.41
N LYS A 30 15.74 0.01 10.27
CA LYS A 30 16.39 -0.13 8.96
C LYS A 30 16.36 -1.55 8.40
N ASP A 31 15.50 -2.40 8.92
CA ASP A 31 15.29 -3.74 8.38
C ASP A 31 14.45 -3.74 7.12
N VAL A 32 13.62 -2.71 6.97
CA VAL A 32 12.70 -2.54 5.85
C VAL A 32 12.79 -1.10 5.36
N THR A 33 12.79 -0.92 4.05
CA THR A 33 12.73 0.41 3.43
C THR A 33 11.29 0.73 3.04
N LEU A 34 10.78 1.85 3.51
CA LEU A 34 9.46 2.32 3.15
C LEU A 34 9.57 3.28 1.97
N CYS A 35 8.78 3.03 0.93
CA CYS A 35 8.71 3.89 -0.25
C CYS A 35 7.44 4.73 -0.22
N ASN A 36 7.57 6.02 -0.47
CA ASN A 36 6.44 6.91 -0.70
C ASN A 36 6.29 7.13 -2.21
N SER A 37 5.16 7.66 -2.65
CA SER A 37 4.93 7.95 -4.06
C SER A 37 4.02 9.15 -4.23
N GLU A 38 4.06 9.75 -5.42
CA GLU A 38 3.13 10.82 -5.78
C GLU A 38 1.67 10.36 -5.67
N VAL A 39 1.41 9.11 -6.06
CA VAL A 39 0.06 8.54 -6.02
C VAL A 39 -0.43 8.44 -4.59
N LEU A 40 0.43 7.96 -3.69
CA LEU A 40 0.10 7.81 -2.28
C LEU A 40 -0.15 9.16 -1.62
N LEU A 41 0.69 10.15 -1.91
CA LEU A 41 0.48 11.51 -1.41
C LEU A 41 -0.85 12.09 -1.92
N TYR A 42 -1.18 11.84 -3.18
CA TYR A 42 -2.44 12.28 -3.73
C TYR A 42 -3.62 11.68 -2.95
N GLU A 43 -3.60 10.38 -2.72
CA GLU A 43 -4.68 9.73 -1.97
C GLU A 43 -4.78 10.25 -0.54
N ILE A 44 -3.64 10.40 0.12
CA ILE A 44 -3.62 10.91 1.50
C ILE A 44 -4.16 12.34 1.56
N SER A 45 -3.81 13.17 0.58
CA SER A 45 -4.29 14.55 0.54
C SER A 45 -5.81 14.64 0.44
N ARG A 46 -6.47 13.58 0.00
CA ARG A 46 -7.92 13.54 -0.15
C ARG A 46 -8.65 12.92 1.06
N ILE A 47 -7.93 12.51 2.07
CA ILE A 47 -8.54 12.00 3.31
C ILE A 47 -9.25 13.18 4.00
N PRO A 48 -10.56 13.11 4.22
CA PRO A 48 -11.29 14.25 4.78
C PRO A 48 -11.03 14.50 6.28
N ASP A 49 -10.68 13.45 7.02
CA ASP A 49 -10.41 13.56 8.45
C ASP A 49 -9.00 14.10 8.66
N ASP A 50 -8.90 15.29 9.30
CA ASP A 50 -7.62 15.96 9.50
C ASP A 50 -6.64 15.14 10.34
N ALA A 51 -7.13 14.47 11.37
CA ALA A 51 -6.27 13.66 12.25
C ALA A 51 -5.73 12.44 11.50
N ARG A 52 -6.56 11.77 10.74
CA ARG A 52 -6.14 10.61 9.94
C ARG A 52 -5.15 11.02 8.85
N ARG A 53 -5.42 12.14 8.19
CA ARG A 53 -4.52 12.66 7.15
C ARG A 53 -3.14 12.98 7.75
N ALA A 54 -3.12 13.67 8.88
CA ALA A 54 -1.87 14.02 9.57
C ALA A 54 -1.11 12.78 10.02
N ALA A 55 -1.81 11.78 10.56
CA ALA A 55 -1.19 10.53 10.99
C ALA A 55 -0.55 9.80 9.79
N SER A 56 -1.24 9.74 8.66
CA SER A 56 -0.72 9.10 7.45
C SER A 56 0.52 9.82 6.93
N LEU A 57 0.50 11.15 6.92
CA LEU A 57 1.67 11.94 6.51
C LEU A 57 2.85 11.71 7.44
N SER A 58 2.60 11.60 8.75
CA SER A 58 3.66 11.32 9.72
C SER A 58 4.31 9.96 9.47
N MET A 59 3.51 8.95 9.13
CA MET A 59 4.05 7.63 8.79
C MET A 59 4.95 7.71 7.55
N LEU A 60 4.53 8.47 6.55
CA LEU A 60 5.33 8.61 5.33
C LEU A 60 6.61 9.39 5.54
N SER A 61 6.73 10.16 6.63
CA SER A 61 7.98 10.84 6.94
C SER A 61 9.13 9.86 7.22
N LEU A 62 8.81 8.59 7.48
CA LEU A 62 9.80 7.55 7.68
C LEU A 62 10.29 6.95 6.35
N SER A 63 9.71 7.33 5.23
CA SER A 63 10.11 6.78 3.93
C SER A 63 11.47 7.32 3.51
N ASP A 64 12.27 6.44 2.90
CA ASP A 64 13.60 6.78 2.38
C ASP A 64 13.60 7.00 0.87
N GLU A 65 12.55 6.58 0.18
CA GLU A 65 12.46 6.68 -1.28
C GLU A 65 11.13 7.28 -1.69
N PHE A 66 11.18 8.07 -2.77
CA PHE A 66 9.99 8.70 -3.32
C PHE A 66 9.86 8.34 -4.80
N LEU A 67 8.71 7.78 -5.17
CA LEU A 67 8.44 7.32 -6.53
C LEU A 67 7.57 8.35 -7.25
N VAL A 68 8.06 8.84 -8.39
CA VAL A 68 7.29 9.77 -9.22
C VAL A 68 6.54 9.01 -10.31
N VAL A 69 5.44 9.59 -10.77
CA VAL A 69 4.68 9.02 -11.87
C VAL A 69 5.34 9.42 -13.18
N THR A 70 5.94 8.47 -13.86
CA THR A 70 6.59 8.66 -15.13
C THR A 70 5.65 8.29 -16.28
N GLN A 71 6.04 8.60 -17.52
CA GLN A 71 5.28 8.14 -18.68
C GLN A 71 5.25 6.61 -18.75
N ALA A 72 6.34 5.96 -18.37
CA ALA A 72 6.38 4.50 -18.31
C ALA A 72 5.37 3.96 -17.29
N ALA A 73 5.25 4.64 -16.14
CA ALA A 73 4.27 4.26 -15.13
C ALA A 73 2.83 4.42 -15.65
N GLU A 74 2.56 5.51 -16.35
CA GLU A 74 1.24 5.72 -16.93
C GLU A 74 0.88 4.66 -17.98
N ALA A 75 1.85 4.31 -18.82
CA ALA A 75 1.64 3.27 -19.84
C ALA A 75 1.39 1.91 -19.19
N LEU A 76 2.18 1.56 -18.18
CA LEU A 76 1.99 0.30 -17.46
C LEU A 76 0.66 0.30 -16.71
N ALA A 77 0.28 1.44 -16.12
CA ALA A 77 -1.00 1.57 -15.44
C ALA A 77 -2.17 1.33 -16.38
N SER A 78 -2.10 1.84 -17.62
CA SER A 78 -3.14 1.58 -18.62
C SER A 78 -3.30 0.09 -18.90
N SER A 79 -2.19 -0.63 -18.98
CA SER A 79 -2.21 -2.07 -19.14
C SER A 79 -2.89 -2.75 -17.95
N PHE A 80 -2.61 -2.29 -16.75
CA PHE A 80 -3.23 -2.85 -15.54
C PHE A 80 -4.72 -2.53 -15.47
N GLU A 81 -5.13 -1.35 -15.92
CA GLU A 81 -6.56 -1.01 -16.01
C GLU A 81 -7.30 -1.98 -16.96
N GLU A 82 -6.66 -2.36 -18.06
CA GLU A 82 -7.23 -3.33 -18.98
C GLU A 82 -7.44 -4.68 -18.31
N GLN A 83 -6.65 -4.99 -17.30
CA GLN A 83 -6.80 -6.23 -16.54
C GLN A 83 -7.79 -6.12 -15.38
N GLY A 84 -8.42 -4.97 -15.20
CA GLY A 84 -9.54 -4.81 -14.27
C GLY A 84 -9.28 -3.94 -13.05
N LEU A 85 -8.13 -3.30 -12.95
CA LEU A 85 -7.86 -2.37 -11.86
C LEU A 85 -8.45 -0.99 -12.16
N ASP A 86 -8.85 -0.26 -11.11
CA ASP A 86 -9.20 1.14 -11.29
C ASP A 86 -7.94 1.98 -11.49
N ALA A 87 -8.12 3.24 -11.90
CA ALA A 87 -7.02 4.09 -12.32
C ALA A 87 -5.98 4.33 -11.21
N VAL A 88 -6.42 4.58 -9.99
CA VAL A 88 -5.51 4.89 -8.88
C VAL A 88 -4.74 3.65 -8.45
N ASP A 89 -5.42 2.52 -8.30
CA ASP A 89 -4.77 1.26 -7.96
C ASP A 89 -3.76 0.86 -9.03
N ALA A 90 -4.13 1.05 -10.31
CA ALA A 90 -3.24 0.76 -11.42
C ALA A 90 -1.96 1.60 -11.36
N LEU A 91 -2.07 2.89 -11.04
CA LEU A 91 -0.91 3.76 -10.91
C LEU A 91 -0.03 3.35 -9.72
N HIS A 92 -0.63 3.01 -8.58
CA HIS A 92 0.13 2.51 -7.44
C HIS A 92 0.99 1.31 -7.83
N LEU A 93 0.36 0.32 -8.44
CA LEU A 93 1.06 -0.92 -8.79
C LEU A 93 2.07 -0.70 -9.91
N ALA A 94 1.79 0.22 -10.84
CA ALA A 94 2.73 0.54 -11.90
C ALA A 94 4.00 1.19 -11.33
N CYS A 95 3.85 2.15 -10.43
CA CYS A 95 5.02 2.78 -9.80
C CYS A 95 5.82 1.78 -8.99
N ALA A 96 5.15 0.94 -8.20
CA ALA A 96 5.81 -0.08 -7.40
C ALA A 96 6.55 -1.09 -8.29
N SER A 97 5.92 -1.52 -9.37
CA SER A 97 6.50 -2.51 -10.29
C SER A 97 7.74 -1.97 -10.98
N LEU A 98 7.70 -0.72 -11.46
CA LEU A 98 8.85 -0.12 -12.13
C LEU A 98 10.00 0.16 -11.19
N ALA A 99 9.70 0.49 -9.93
CA ALA A 99 10.71 0.68 -8.90
C ALA A 99 11.27 -0.67 -8.40
N LYS A 100 10.65 -1.77 -8.77
CA LYS A 100 11.04 -3.13 -8.38
C LYS A 100 11.09 -3.30 -6.86
N VAL A 101 10.11 -2.70 -6.18
CA VAL A 101 9.96 -2.92 -4.74
C VAL A 101 9.63 -4.39 -4.50
N ASP A 102 10.02 -4.91 -3.36
CA ASP A 102 9.76 -6.32 -3.04
C ASP A 102 8.26 -6.55 -2.81
N TYR A 103 7.61 -5.65 -2.07
CA TYR A 103 6.23 -5.84 -1.67
C TYR A 103 5.41 -4.58 -1.85
N PHE A 104 4.20 -4.77 -2.32
CA PHE A 104 3.13 -3.77 -2.24
C PHE A 104 2.11 -4.27 -1.23
N CYS A 105 1.96 -3.55 -0.14
CA CYS A 105 1.11 -3.99 0.96
C CYS A 105 -0.26 -3.33 0.88
N THR A 106 -1.31 -4.12 1.01
CA THR A 106 -2.68 -3.61 0.99
C THR A 106 -3.57 -4.32 2.01
N CYS A 107 -4.56 -3.58 2.52
CA CYS A 107 -5.64 -4.15 3.33
C CYS A 107 -6.92 -4.32 2.51
N ASP A 108 -6.89 -3.99 1.23
CA ASP A 108 -8.04 -4.11 0.33
C ASP A 108 -8.08 -5.50 -0.27
N ASP A 109 -9.03 -6.31 0.16
CA ASP A 109 -9.16 -7.70 -0.28
C ASP A 109 -9.46 -7.80 -1.78
N LYS A 110 -10.19 -6.83 -2.34
CA LYS A 110 -10.49 -6.82 -3.78
C LYS A 110 -9.24 -6.56 -4.60
N LEU A 111 -8.44 -5.60 -4.18
CA LEU A 111 -7.18 -5.30 -4.87
C LEU A 111 -6.25 -6.50 -4.80
N LEU A 112 -6.12 -7.10 -3.61
CA LEU A 112 -5.28 -8.28 -3.43
C LEU A 112 -5.69 -9.40 -4.38
N SER A 113 -6.99 -9.69 -4.45
CA SER A 113 -7.51 -10.75 -5.31
C SER A 113 -7.26 -10.47 -6.78
N LYS A 114 -7.51 -9.25 -7.23
CA LYS A 114 -7.27 -8.85 -8.63
C LYS A 114 -5.78 -8.92 -8.97
N ALA A 115 -4.94 -8.40 -8.09
CA ALA A 115 -3.49 -8.37 -8.32
C ALA A 115 -2.91 -9.77 -8.42
N ASN A 116 -3.38 -10.69 -7.58
CA ASN A 116 -2.90 -12.08 -7.61
C ASN A 116 -3.28 -12.80 -8.90
N ALA A 117 -4.30 -12.34 -9.61
CA ALA A 117 -4.71 -12.92 -10.89
C ALA A 117 -4.06 -12.23 -12.10
N MET A 118 -3.30 -11.15 -11.87
CA MET A 118 -2.70 -10.35 -12.95
C MET A 118 -1.33 -10.87 -13.34
N SER A 119 -0.93 -10.52 -14.56
CA SER A 119 0.43 -10.74 -15.05
C SER A 119 1.14 -9.40 -15.21
N GLY A 120 2.47 -9.45 -15.26
CA GLY A 120 3.28 -8.26 -15.51
C GLY A 120 3.61 -7.41 -14.29
N LEU A 121 3.24 -7.86 -13.09
CA LEU A 121 3.61 -7.14 -11.88
C LEU A 121 5.08 -7.33 -11.55
N GLY A 122 5.77 -6.24 -11.23
CA GLY A 122 7.18 -6.28 -10.83
C GLY A 122 7.38 -6.36 -9.33
N CYS A 123 6.32 -6.55 -8.56
CA CYS A 123 6.38 -6.67 -7.09
C CYS A 123 5.34 -7.68 -6.64
N GLN A 124 5.48 -8.13 -5.40
CA GLN A 124 4.51 -9.04 -4.81
C GLN A 124 3.47 -8.23 -4.02
N VAL A 125 2.20 -8.45 -4.30
CA VAL A 125 1.11 -7.81 -3.55
C VAL A 125 0.71 -8.72 -2.41
N ILE A 126 0.81 -8.23 -1.19
CA ILE A 126 0.55 -9.03 0.02
C ILE A 126 -0.29 -8.23 1.01
N THR A 127 -0.85 -8.95 1.97
CA THR A 127 -1.56 -8.33 3.08
C THR A 127 -0.58 -7.79 4.11
N LEU A 128 -1.06 -6.87 4.94
CA LEU A 128 -0.26 -6.34 6.03
C LEU A 128 0.21 -7.44 6.98
N LEU A 129 -0.67 -8.39 7.29
CA LEU A 129 -0.32 -9.50 8.18
C LEU A 129 0.77 -10.39 7.57
N ASN A 130 0.67 -10.68 6.28
CA ASN A 130 1.70 -11.47 5.60
C ASN A 130 3.02 -10.71 5.52
N LEU A 131 2.96 -9.39 5.37
CA LEU A 131 4.17 -8.57 5.39
C LEU A 131 4.90 -8.69 6.72
N VAL A 132 4.17 -8.67 7.84
CA VAL A 132 4.78 -8.84 9.17
C VAL A 132 5.50 -10.18 9.26
N VAL A 133 4.90 -11.24 8.75
CA VAL A 133 5.55 -12.57 8.73
C VAL A 133 6.85 -12.52 7.94
N GLU A 134 6.84 -11.87 6.77
CA GLU A 134 8.03 -11.78 5.93
C GLU A 134 9.16 -10.98 6.58
N VAL A 135 8.83 -9.85 7.21
CA VAL A 135 9.87 -9.00 7.82
C VAL A 135 10.38 -9.56 9.15
N SER A 136 9.68 -10.54 9.72
CA SER A 136 10.06 -11.18 10.99
C SER A 136 10.96 -12.39 10.82
N ARG A 137 11.25 -12.78 9.60
CA ARG A 137 12.09 -13.96 9.30
C ARG A 137 13.54 -13.72 9.57
#